data_b75cf521ddae0e97828d6cdad92d2d45
#
_entry.id   b75cf521ddae0e97828d6cdad92d2d45
#
_cell.length_a   1.000
_cell.length_b   1.000
_cell.length_c   1.000
_cell.angle_alpha   90.00
_cell.angle_beta   90.00
_cell.angle_gamma   90.00
#
_symmetry.space_group_name_H-M   'P 1'
#
loop_
_entity.id
_entity.type
_entity.pdbx_description
1 polymer ?
#
loop_
_entity_poly.entity_id
_entity_poly.type
_entity_poly.pdbx_seq_one_letter_code
_entity_poly.pdbx_strand_id
1 'polypeptide(L)'
;MFKNNFWKNKKIFITGHTGFKGTWLSFWLKLLGANVTGYSLKPNSKPSFFQLINLKSIIDKNYIENILDIKKLEYAINKSNCSILFHLAAQPNVRYSY
;
A
#
# COMPACT_ATOMS: atom_id res chain seq x y z
N MET A 1 -21.49 12.30 1.21
CA MET A 1 -20.23 12.97 1.50
C MET A 1 -19.21 12.85 0.37
N PHE A 2 -18.88 11.66 -0.04
CA PHE A 2 -17.97 11.48 -1.16
C PHE A 2 -18.78 11.38 -2.43
N LYS A 3 -19.13 12.51 -2.95
CA LYS A 3 -19.90 12.55 -4.19
C LYS A 3 -19.05 12.44 -5.42
N ASN A 4 -17.75 12.55 -5.21
CA ASN A 4 -16.78 12.53 -6.28
C ASN A 4 -16.45 11.08 -6.61
N ASN A 5 -16.59 10.72 -7.86
CA ASN A 5 -16.26 9.37 -8.32
C ASN A 5 -14.83 9.24 -8.82
N PHE A 6 -14.01 10.22 -8.48
CA PHE A 6 -12.62 10.22 -8.94
C PHE A 6 -11.90 8.92 -8.62
N TRP A 7 -12.09 8.42 -7.40
CA TRP A 7 -11.36 7.24 -6.94
C TRP A 7 -11.98 5.93 -7.37
N LYS A 8 -13.20 5.96 -7.84
CA LYS A 8 -13.89 4.73 -8.19
C LYS A 8 -13.17 4.02 -9.33
N ASN A 9 -12.83 2.76 -9.09
CA ASN A 9 -12.09 1.91 -10.04
C ASN A 9 -10.71 2.44 -10.41
N LYS A 10 -10.21 3.44 -9.69
CA LYS A 10 -8.86 3.92 -9.90
C LYS A 10 -7.89 2.88 -9.36
N LYS A 11 -6.86 2.56 -10.14
CA LYS A 11 -5.87 1.58 -9.72
C LYS A 11 -4.74 2.28 -9.00
N ILE A 12 -4.53 1.94 -7.75
CA ILE A 12 -3.59 2.62 -6.87
C ILE A 12 -2.59 1.61 -6.33
N PHE A 13 -1.33 2.00 -6.33
CA PHE A 13 -0.25 1.19 -5.78
C PHE A 13 0.31 1.91 -4.57
N ILE A 14 0.40 1.23 -3.44
CA ILE A 14 0.88 1.82 -2.19
C ILE A 14 2.04 1.01 -1.67
N THR A 15 3.20 1.64 -1.48
CA THR A 15 4.29 1.01 -0.75
C THR A 15 4.17 1.41 0.71
N GLY A 16 4.42 0.45 1.61
CA GLY A 16 4.32 0.71 3.04
C GLY A 16 2.92 0.60 3.59
N HIS A 17 2.08 -0.20 2.96
CA HIS A 17 0.68 -0.35 3.38
C HIS A 17 0.53 -1.08 4.72
N THR A 18 1.57 -1.72 5.22
CA THR A 18 1.50 -2.40 6.51
C THR A 18 1.75 -1.46 7.68
N GLY A 19 2.29 -0.27 7.42
CA GLY A 19 2.47 0.72 8.47
C GLY A 19 1.14 1.38 8.81
N PHE A 20 1.13 2.16 9.90
CA PHE A 20 -0.10 2.76 10.37
C PHE A 20 -0.75 3.67 9.33
N LYS A 21 0.05 4.59 8.78
CA LYS A 21 -0.49 5.54 7.78
C LYS A 21 -0.87 4.83 6.49
N GLY A 22 -0.04 3.87 6.07
CA GLY A 22 -0.33 3.13 4.84
C GLY A 22 -1.57 2.29 4.96
N THR A 23 -1.80 1.68 6.11
CA THR A 23 -3.01 0.89 6.36
C THR A 23 -4.24 1.79 6.31
N TRP A 24 -4.19 2.94 6.98
CA TRP A 24 -5.28 3.91 6.96
C TRP A 24 -5.61 4.35 5.56
N LEU A 25 -4.58 4.76 4.81
CA LEU A 25 -4.80 5.24 3.45
C LEU A 25 -5.38 4.15 2.56
N SER A 26 -4.86 2.94 2.67
CA SER A 26 -5.36 1.82 1.86
C SER A 26 -6.83 1.54 2.15
N PHE A 27 -7.19 1.51 3.42
CA PHE A 27 -8.56 1.27 3.82
C PHE A 27 -9.47 2.39 3.31
N TRP A 28 -9.04 3.63 3.48
CA TRP A 28 -9.81 4.79 3.04
C TRP A 28 -10.05 4.75 1.54
N LEU A 29 -9.01 4.44 0.77
CA LEU A 29 -9.15 4.39 -0.69
C LEU A 29 -10.10 3.28 -1.13
N LYS A 30 -10.09 2.15 -0.43
CA LYS A 30 -11.05 1.09 -0.73
C LYS A 30 -12.47 1.56 -0.47
N LEU A 31 -12.68 2.33 0.59
CA LEU A 31 -14.01 2.89 0.86
C LEU A 31 -14.46 3.82 -0.24
N LEU A 32 -13.52 4.47 -0.90
CA LEU A 32 -13.83 5.37 -2.01
C LEU A 32 -13.98 4.65 -3.35
N GLY A 33 -13.83 3.34 -3.34
CA GLY A 33 -14.05 2.54 -4.54
C GLY A 33 -12.82 2.26 -5.38
N ALA A 34 -11.64 2.61 -4.88
CA ALA A 34 -10.41 2.36 -5.62
C ALA A 34 -10.00 0.90 -5.55
N ASN A 35 -9.17 0.48 -6.49
CA ASN A 35 -8.50 -0.82 -6.47
C ASN A 35 -7.11 -0.59 -5.92
N VAL A 36 -6.77 -1.25 -4.82
CA VAL A 36 -5.53 -0.99 -4.10
C VAL A 36 -4.61 -2.20 -4.14
N THR A 37 -3.38 -1.96 -4.55
CA THR A 37 -2.30 -2.94 -4.46
C THR A 37 -1.30 -2.44 -3.42
N GLY A 38 -1.02 -3.25 -2.41
CA GLY A 38 -0.06 -2.91 -1.38
C GLY A 38 1.22 -3.69 -1.52
N TYR A 39 2.34 -3.07 -1.23
CA TYR A 39 3.66 -3.67 -1.32
C TYR A 39 4.49 -3.18 -0.15
N SER A 40 4.87 -4.07 0.76
CA SER A 40 5.56 -3.65 1.97
C SER A 40 6.18 -4.84 2.68
N LEU A 41 7.07 -4.54 3.60
CA LEU A 41 7.56 -5.55 4.53
C LEU A 41 6.45 -5.94 5.49
N LYS A 42 6.71 -7.00 6.27
CA LYS A 42 5.80 -7.39 7.32
C LYS A 42 5.59 -6.24 8.32
N PRO A 43 4.43 -6.18 8.97
CA PRO A 43 4.23 -5.18 10.02
C PRO A 43 5.26 -5.32 11.13
N ASN A 44 5.69 -4.20 11.69
CA ASN A 44 6.71 -4.17 12.73
C ASN A 44 6.17 -4.52 14.11
N SER A 45 4.92 -4.27 14.35
CA SER A 45 4.34 -4.45 15.69
C SER A 45 3.29 -5.55 15.67
N LYS A 46 3.03 -6.11 16.85
CA LYS A 46 2.02 -7.14 17.04
C LYS A 46 1.19 -6.81 18.25
N PRO A 47 -0.13 -6.63 18.10
CA PRO A 47 -0.79 -6.59 16.80
C PRO A 47 -0.57 -5.25 16.11
N SER A 48 -0.55 -5.26 14.80
CA SER A 48 -0.47 -4.04 14.02
C SER A 48 -1.86 -3.63 13.58
N PHE A 49 -2.01 -2.36 13.22
CA PHE A 49 -3.29 -1.90 12.69
C PHE A 49 -3.66 -2.68 11.42
N PHE A 50 -2.66 -2.97 10.59
CA PHE A 50 -2.84 -3.77 9.40
C PHE A 50 -3.50 -5.12 9.73
N GLN A 51 -3.02 -5.78 10.78
CA GLN A 51 -3.55 -7.07 11.19
C GLN A 51 -4.91 -6.94 11.86
N LEU A 52 -5.09 -5.90 12.67
CA LEU A 52 -6.34 -5.72 13.41
C LEU A 52 -7.54 -5.54 12.48
N ILE A 53 -7.38 -4.85 11.38
CA ILE A 53 -8.49 -4.69 10.44
C ILE A 53 -8.46 -5.71 9.32
N ASN A 54 -7.47 -6.62 9.35
CA ASN A 54 -7.32 -7.65 8.32
C ASN A 54 -7.27 -7.04 6.92
N LEU A 55 -6.41 -6.06 6.77
CA LEU A 55 -6.35 -5.29 5.52
C LEU A 55 -6.05 -6.15 4.30
N LYS A 56 -5.27 -7.22 4.48
CA LYS A 56 -4.90 -8.05 3.34
C LYS A 56 -6.11 -8.66 2.64
N SER A 57 -7.23 -8.84 3.36
CA SER A 57 -8.44 -9.37 2.76
C SER A 57 -9.32 -8.27 2.19
N ILE A 58 -8.99 -7.02 2.46
CA ILE A 58 -9.77 -5.87 2.00
C ILE A 58 -9.22 -5.32 0.68
N ILE A 59 -7.90 -5.21 0.58
CA ILE A 59 -7.28 -4.67 -0.63
C ILE A 59 -7.21 -5.72 -1.73
N ASP A 60 -6.98 -5.28 -2.94
CA ASP A 60 -7.05 -6.14 -4.11
C ASP A 60 -5.84 -7.03 -4.29
N LYS A 61 -4.66 -6.52 -3.97
CA LYS A 61 -3.42 -7.28 -4.03
C LYS A 61 -2.56 -6.92 -2.84
N ASN A 62 -1.96 -7.92 -2.21
CA ASN A 62 -1.14 -7.73 -1.03
C ASN A 62 0.20 -8.41 -1.23
N TYR A 63 1.24 -7.60 -1.43
CA TYR A 63 2.61 -8.09 -1.56
C TYR A 63 3.36 -7.81 -0.27
N ILE A 64 3.88 -8.85 0.37
CA ILE A 64 4.74 -8.68 1.54
C ILE A 64 6.17 -8.95 1.05
N GLU A 65 6.80 -7.90 0.60
CA GLU A 65 8.11 -7.95 -0.03
C GLU A 65 8.94 -6.75 0.35
N ASN A 66 10.23 -6.83 0.08
CA ASN A 66 11.15 -5.74 0.35
C ASN A 66 11.21 -4.79 -0.84
N ILE A 67 11.05 -3.49 -0.60
CA ILE A 67 11.13 -2.51 -1.69
C ILE A 67 12.53 -2.42 -2.29
N LEU A 68 13.53 -2.96 -1.60
CA LEU A 68 14.90 -3.00 -2.15
C LEU A 68 15.05 -4.05 -3.24
N ASP A 69 14.10 -4.95 -3.36
CA ASP A 69 14.09 -5.90 -4.47
C ASP A 69 13.46 -5.21 -5.67
N ILE A 70 14.28 -4.49 -6.40
CA ILE A 70 13.82 -3.62 -7.46
C ILE A 70 13.06 -4.37 -8.54
N LYS A 71 13.54 -5.56 -8.90
CA LYS A 71 12.88 -6.31 -9.97
C LYS A 71 11.48 -6.76 -9.57
N LYS A 72 11.32 -7.22 -8.34
CA LYS A 72 9.99 -7.60 -7.87
C LYS A 72 9.06 -6.41 -7.79
N LEU A 73 9.59 -5.28 -7.31
CA LEU A 73 8.80 -4.07 -7.19
C LEU A 73 8.35 -3.59 -8.57
N GLU A 74 9.26 -3.54 -9.54
CA GLU A 74 8.92 -3.13 -10.89
C GLU A 74 7.86 -4.04 -11.50
N TYR A 75 8.02 -5.34 -11.29
CA TYR A 75 7.05 -6.29 -11.81
C TYR A 75 5.67 -6.04 -11.20
N ALA A 76 5.61 -5.83 -9.90
CA ALA A 76 4.34 -5.60 -9.21
C ALA A 76 3.68 -4.31 -9.69
N ILE A 77 4.48 -3.25 -9.85
CA ILE A 77 3.95 -1.97 -10.30
C ILE A 77 3.40 -2.10 -11.72
N ASN A 78 4.16 -2.73 -12.61
CA ASN A 78 3.72 -2.89 -13.99
C ASN A 78 2.48 -3.76 -14.07
N LYS A 79 2.42 -4.82 -13.30
CA LYS A 79 1.28 -5.72 -13.31
C LYS A 79 0.03 -5.05 -12.77
N SER A 80 0.20 -4.13 -11.82
CA SER A 80 -0.94 -3.43 -11.24
C SER A 80 -1.56 -2.45 -12.21
N ASN A 81 -0.79 -1.98 -13.17
CA ASN A 81 -1.24 -0.96 -14.12
C ASN A 81 -1.83 0.24 -13.38
N CYS A 82 -1.14 0.67 -12.34
CA CYS A 82 -1.65 1.72 -11.48
C CYS A 82 -1.62 3.09 -12.14
N SER A 83 -2.59 3.91 -11.78
CA SER A 83 -2.65 5.30 -12.21
C SER A 83 -1.93 6.21 -11.24
N ILE A 84 -1.91 5.81 -9.97
CA ILE A 84 -1.34 6.63 -8.89
C ILE A 84 -0.52 5.72 -8.00
N LEU A 85 0.64 6.19 -7.60
CA LEU A 85 1.49 5.47 -6.67
C LEU A 85 1.77 6.33 -5.46
N PHE A 86 1.45 5.80 -4.27
CA PHE A 86 1.81 6.43 -3.01
C PHE A 86 2.97 5.67 -2.39
N HIS A 87 4.05 6.37 -2.14
CA HIS A 87 5.25 5.76 -1.57
C HIS A 87 5.36 6.13 -0.10
N LEU A 88 4.88 5.25 0.76
CA LEU A 88 4.90 5.46 2.21
C LEU A 88 5.87 4.56 2.92
N ALA A 89 6.56 3.70 2.19
CA ALA A 89 7.50 2.78 2.82
C ALA A 89 8.64 3.54 3.45
N ALA A 90 8.96 3.19 4.69
CA ALA A 90 10.11 3.74 5.38
C ALA A 90 11.12 2.63 5.54
N GLN A 91 12.40 2.99 5.42
CA GLN A 91 13.47 2.03 5.63
C GLN A 91 14.09 2.33 6.97
N PRO A 92 13.88 1.47 7.96
CA PRO A 92 14.27 1.79 9.34
C PRO A 92 15.74 2.13 9.51
N ASN A 93 16.60 1.53 8.73
CA ASN A 93 18.03 1.72 8.90
C ASN A 93 18.65 2.69 7.94
N VAL A 94 17.83 3.47 7.32
CA VAL A 94 18.33 4.38 6.31
C VAL A 94 19.01 5.57 6.98
N ARG A 95 20.19 5.84 6.52
CA ARG A 95 21.00 6.96 6.98
C ARG A 95 21.25 7.83 5.78
N TYR A 96 20.27 8.58 5.40
CA TYR A 96 20.47 9.45 4.26
C TYR A 96 21.09 10.72 4.69
N SER A 97 22.09 11.07 3.97
CA SER A 97 22.79 12.30 4.21
C SER A 97 22.33 13.36 3.22
N TYR A 98 21.10 13.35 2.96
CA TYR A 98 20.64 14.41 2.10
C TYR A 98 20.20 15.61 2.83
#